data_91e43b302e67a17e92c374403ad8315b
#
_entry.id   91e43b302e67a17e92c374403ad8315b
#
_cell.length_a   1.000
_cell.length_b   1.000
_cell.length_c   1.000
_cell.angle_alpha   90.00
_cell.angle_beta   90.00
_cell.angle_gamma   90.00
#
_symmetry.space_group_name_H-M   'P 1'
#
loop_
_entity.id
_entity.type
_entity.pdbx_description
1 polymer ?
#
loop_
_entity_poly.entity_id
_entity_poly.type
_entity_poly.pdbx_seq_one_letter_code
_entity_poly.pdbx_strand_id
1 'polypeptide(L)'
;KIVGVQSEHADPVYRYYLEGDPDKRVFKPVNVKASVAQAAMIGNPVSMPRVIEVANEYNNTAPEKKIFVVQVTEQEIMDSMMRANRNGNVACTQGGESMAGMKRAVEQGIVKPDETGILDSTAHMLKFLSFQEKYFNDSFEPEFNVNPIEDLKNFPQLVKPDTLEKVPAPGNPLGGKDMEEFVNKMSAEIANILGLEKR
;
A
#
# COMPACT_ATOMS: atom_id res chain seq x y z
N LYS A 1 17.96 11.75 -1.32
CA LYS A 1 17.27 11.45 -2.61
C LYS A 1 15.79 11.71 -2.46
N ILE A 2 15.13 12.12 -3.54
CA ILE A 2 13.68 12.21 -3.67
C ILE A 2 13.26 11.25 -4.78
N VAL A 3 12.28 10.41 -4.49
CA VAL A 3 11.72 9.47 -5.47
C VAL A 3 10.26 9.81 -5.68
N GLY A 4 9.92 10.35 -6.86
CA GLY A 4 8.54 10.49 -7.30
C GLY A 4 8.00 9.15 -7.76
N VAL A 5 6.76 8.85 -7.41
CA VAL A 5 6.08 7.61 -7.79
C VAL A 5 4.84 7.95 -8.57
N GLN A 6 4.58 7.24 -9.66
CA GLN A 6 3.34 7.36 -10.41
C GLN A 6 2.80 5.99 -10.81
N SER A 7 1.47 5.86 -10.76
CA SER A 7 0.77 4.73 -11.36
C SER A 7 0.99 4.71 -12.88
N GLU A 8 1.12 3.51 -13.46
CA GLU A 8 1.18 3.31 -14.92
C GLU A 8 -0.05 3.84 -15.67
N HIS A 9 -1.15 4.08 -14.96
CA HIS A 9 -2.38 4.64 -15.51
C HIS A 9 -2.43 6.17 -15.52
N ALA A 10 -1.44 6.85 -14.89
CA ALA A 10 -1.33 8.30 -14.87
C ALA A 10 0.13 8.75 -14.65
N ASP A 11 0.99 8.55 -15.63
CA ASP A 11 2.45 8.58 -15.52
C ASP A 11 3.19 9.67 -16.34
N PRO A 12 2.66 10.90 -16.52
CA PRO A 12 3.27 11.90 -17.40
C PRO A 12 4.66 12.35 -16.95
N VAL A 13 4.92 12.40 -15.63
CA VAL A 13 6.22 12.80 -15.08
C VAL A 13 7.24 11.67 -15.27
N TYR A 14 6.84 10.43 -15.03
CA TYR A 14 7.69 9.27 -15.28
C TYR A 14 8.14 9.23 -16.75
N ARG A 15 7.22 9.39 -17.70
CA ARG A 15 7.54 9.42 -19.15
C ARG A 15 8.49 10.55 -19.52
N TYR A 16 8.35 11.72 -18.90
CA TYR A 16 9.28 12.84 -19.11
C TYR A 16 10.71 12.45 -18.67
N TYR A 17 10.86 11.75 -17.55
CA TYR A 17 12.18 11.35 -17.02
C TYR A 17 12.74 10.05 -17.61
N LEU A 18 11.96 9.31 -18.41
CA LEU A 18 12.48 8.17 -19.18
C LEU A 18 13.53 8.59 -20.22
N GLU A 19 13.39 9.80 -20.77
CA GLU A 19 14.43 10.35 -21.62
C GLU A 19 15.65 10.71 -20.77
N GLY A 20 16.75 10.00 -21.04
CA GLY A 20 18.00 10.14 -20.28
C GLY A 20 18.70 11.47 -20.53
N ASP A 21 18.59 12.01 -21.73
CA ASP A 21 19.20 13.25 -22.15
C ASP A 21 18.28 14.44 -21.78
N PRO A 22 18.67 15.30 -20.81
CA PRO A 22 17.83 16.41 -20.36
C PRO A 22 17.41 17.37 -21.48
N ASP A 23 18.28 17.57 -22.48
CA ASP A 23 18.05 18.53 -23.57
C ASP A 23 17.01 18.00 -24.59
N LYS A 24 16.74 16.70 -24.57
CA LYS A 24 15.73 16.05 -25.43
C LYS A 24 14.39 15.83 -24.73
N ARG A 25 14.30 16.09 -23.44
CA ARG A 25 13.06 15.89 -22.69
C ARG A 25 11.97 16.83 -23.14
N VAL A 26 10.86 16.26 -23.57
CA VAL A 26 9.66 17.03 -23.94
C VAL A 26 8.50 16.50 -23.10
N PHE A 27 7.91 17.39 -22.30
CA PHE A 27 6.70 17.04 -21.55
C PHE A 27 5.52 16.86 -22.49
N LYS A 28 4.85 15.71 -22.35
CA LYS A 28 3.61 15.39 -23.07
C LYS A 28 2.56 14.93 -22.07
N PRO A 29 1.36 15.52 -22.09
CA PRO A 29 0.23 14.99 -21.33
C PRO A 29 -0.09 13.56 -21.71
N VAL A 30 -0.67 12.80 -20.77
CA VAL A 30 -1.16 11.43 -21.00
C VAL A 30 -2.66 11.36 -20.78
N ASN A 31 -3.33 10.47 -21.49
CA ASN A 31 -4.70 10.09 -21.19
C ASN A 31 -4.69 9.15 -19.99
N VAL A 32 -5.34 9.55 -18.90
CA VAL A 32 -5.44 8.73 -17.70
C VAL A 32 -6.40 7.56 -17.91
N LYS A 33 -6.09 6.43 -17.26
CA LYS A 33 -6.99 5.28 -17.16
C LYS A 33 -7.50 5.19 -15.73
N ALA A 34 -8.49 4.33 -15.50
CA ALA A 34 -8.97 4.03 -14.15
C ALA A 34 -7.81 3.57 -13.25
N SER A 35 -7.62 4.23 -12.12
CA SER A 35 -6.54 3.93 -11.18
C SER A 35 -7.07 3.87 -9.74
N VAL A 36 -6.48 2.98 -8.95
CA VAL A 36 -6.72 2.92 -7.51
C VAL A 36 -6.12 4.12 -6.78
N ALA A 37 -5.07 4.73 -7.33
CA ALA A 37 -4.45 5.96 -6.83
C ALA A 37 -5.21 7.23 -7.25
N GLN A 38 -6.53 7.27 -7.04
CA GLN A 38 -7.45 8.29 -7.57
C GLN A 38 -7.00 9.74 -7.38
N ALA A 39 -6.45 10.09 -6.23
CA ALA A 39 -5.99 11.46 -5.97
C ALA A 39 -4.74 11.85 -6.78
N ALA A 40 -4.01 10.88 -7.33
CA ALA A 40 -2.83 11.08 -8.15
C ALA A 40 -3.09 10.94 -9.66
N MET A 41 -4.34 10.69 -10.08
CA MET A 41 -4.74 10.53 -11.49
C MET A 41 -4.71 11.85 -12.27
N ILE A 42 -3.52 12.41 -12.49
CA ILE A 42 -3.35 13.68 -13.18
C ILE A 42 -2.51 13.47 -14.43
N GLY A 43 -3.17 13.46 -15.60
CA GLY A 43 -2.50 13.26 -16.90
C GLY A 43 -1.82 14.52 -17.45
N ASN A 44 -2.21 15.70 -16.98
CA ASN A 44 -1.63 17.00 -17.39
C ASN A 44 -1.45 17.90 -16.16
N PRO A 45 -0.40 17.67 -15.34
CA PRO A 45 -0.19 18.50 -14.15
C PRO A 45 0.22 19.93 -14.52
N VAL A 46 -0.60 20.91 -14.11
CA VAL A 46 -0.37 22.33 -14.39
C VAL A 46 0.92 22.88 -13.78
N SER A 47 1.41 22.23 -12.71
CA SER A 47 2.66 22.60 -12.05
C SER A 47 3.91 21.97 -12.68
N MET A 48 3.77 21.21 -13.77
CA MET A 48 4.91 20.48 -14.37
C MET A 48 6.10 21.37 -14.72
N PRO A 49 5.94 22.60 -15.30
CA PRO A 49 7.09 23.47 -15.56
C PRO A 49 7.87 23.81 -14.29
N ARG A 50 7.17 24.08 -13.17
CA ARG A 50 7.81 24.36 -11.88
C ARG A 50 8.48 23.12 -11.29
N VAL A 51 7.89 21.94 -11.46
CA VAL A 51 8.49 20.66 -11.02
C VAL A 51 9.81 20.43 -11.74
N ILE A 52 9.87 20.67 -13.05
CA ILE A 52 11.08 20.52 -13.86
C ILE A 52 12.16 21.52 -13.38
N GLU A 53 11.80 22.77 -13.20
CA GLU A 53 12.72 23.82 -12.73
C GLU A 53 13.36 23.46 -11.38
N VAL A 54 12.51 23.15 -10.37
CA VAL A 54 12.97 22.80 -9.03
C VAL A 54 13.78 21.51 -9.03
N ALA A 55 13.38 20.50 -9.83
CA ALA A 55 14.11 19.26 -9.94
C ALA A 55 15.51 19.44 -10.55
N ASN A 56 15.62 20.27 -11.57
CA ASN A 56 16.91 20.60 -12.19
C ASN A 56 17.81 21.37 -11.21
N GLU A 57 17.28 22.39 -10.53
CA GLU A 57 18.00 23.14 -9.52
C GLU A 57 18.50 22.22 -8.40
N TYR A 58 17.64 21.36 -7.88
CA TYR A 58 18.01 20.42 -6.82
C TYR A 58 19.06 19.40 -7.27
N ASN A 59 18.96 18.88 -8.48
CA ASN A 59 19.97 17.98 -9.04
C ASN A 59 21.33 18.66 -9.22
N ASN A 60 21.36 19.97 -9.52
CA ASN A 60 22.61 20.72 -9.69
C ASN A 60 23.29 21.06 -8.36
N THR A 61 22.66 20.86 -7.21
CA THR A 61 23.26 21.13 -5.88
C THR A 61 24.22 20.03 -5.39
N ALA A 62 24.36 18.94 -6.12
CA ALA A 62 25.27 17.85 -5.78
C ALA A 62 25.84 17.19 -7.03
N PRO A 63 27.00 16.52 -6.92
CA PRO A 63 27.62 15.76 -8.00
C PRO A 63 26.79 14.54 -8.42
N GLU A 64 25.87 14.08 -7.58
CA GLU A 64 25.02 12.92 -7.84
C GLU A 64 23.58 13.34 -8.12
N LYS A 65 22.91 12.59 -9.00
CA LYS A 65 21.47 12.74 -9.24
C LYS A 65 20.68 12.48 -7.93
N LYS A 66 19.78 13.38 -7.58
CA LYS A 66 19.00 13.34 -6.36
C LYS A 66 17.52 13.09 -6.57
N ILE A 67 16.97 13.42 -7.75
CA ILE A 67 15.55 13.23 -8.08
C ILE A 67 15.42 12.08 -9.06
N PHE A 68 14.57 11.16 -8.70
CA PHE A 68 14.23 9.98 -9.47
C PHE A 68 12.72 9.90 -9.61
N VAL A 69 12.23 9.27 -10.66
CA VAL A 69 10.80 8.98 -10.83
C VAL A 69 10.67 7.52 -11.22
N VAL A 70 9.81 6.80 -10.52
CA VAL A 70 9.50 5.40 -10.79
C VAL A 70 8.03 5.22 -11.11
N GLN A 71 7.73 4.17 -11.87
CA GLN A 71 6.38 3.77 -12.21
C GLN A 71 6.03 2.48 -11.47
N VAL A 72 4.78 2.37 -11.02
CA VAL A 72 4.23 1.19 -10.37
C VAL A 72 2.89 0.81 -11.01
N THR A 73 2.55 -0.47 -10.95
CA THR A 73 1.28 -0.98 -11.44
C THR A 73 0.17 -0.82 -10.41
N GLU A 74 -1.08 -0.89 -10.84
CA GLU A 74 -2.26 -0.88 -9.96
C GLU A 74 -2.22 -2.08 -8.98
N GLN A 75 -1.75 -3.23 -9.45
CA GLN A 75 -1.52 -4.42 -8.61
C GLN A 75 -0.52 -4.14 -7.49
N GLU A 76 0.63 -3.56 -7.81
CA GLU A 76 1.67 -3.24 -6.82
C GLU A 76 1.18 -2.24 -5.77
N ILE A 77 0.36 -1.27 -6.19
CA ILE A 77 -0.26 -0.28 -5.29
C ILE A 77 -1.18 -0.99 -4.30
N MET A 78 -2.11 -1.81 -4.79
CA MET A 78 -3.07 -2.51 -3.93
C MET A 78 -2.38 -3.50 -2.99
N ASP A 79 -1.47 -4.32 -3.48
CA ASP A 79 -0.73 -5.28 -2.66
C ASP A 79 0.09 -4.57 -1.57
N SER A 80 0.70 -3.44 -1.89
CA SER A 80 1.47 -2.64 -0.93
C SER A 80 0.58 -2.01 0.13
N MET A 81 -0.59 -1.48 -0.26
CA MET A 81 -1.60 -0.98 0.67
C MET A 81 -2.05 -2.10 1.64
N MET A 82 -2.38 -3.28 1.12
CA MET A 82 -2.81 -4.43 1.94
C MET A 82 -1.70 -4.87 2.91
N ARG A 83 -0.45 -4.94 2.46
CA ARG A 83 0.70 -5.27 3.31
C ARG A 83 0.93 -4.23 4.41
N ALA A 84 0.82 -2.93 4.08
CA ALA A 84 0.93 -1.85 5.07
C ALA A 84 -0.15 -1.98 6.13
N ASN A 85 -1.40 -2.18 5.73
CA ASN A 85 -2.55 -2.31 6.64
C ASN A 85 -2.44 -3.56 7.52
N ARG A 86 -2.01 -4.68 6.98
CA ARG A 86 -1.76 -5.92 7.74
C ARG A 86 -0.67 -5.75 8.80
N ASN A 87 0.27 -4.86 8.58
CA ASN A 87 1.35 -4.54 9.53
C ASN A 87 1.01 -3.33 10.44
N GLY A 88 -0.26 -2.95 10.55
CA GLY A 88 -0.73 -1.91 11.46
C GLY A 88 -0.58 -0.48 10.95
N ASN A 89 -0.21 -0.28 9.68
CA ASN A 89 -0.13 1.04 9.06
C ASN A 89 -1.41 1.30 8.25
N VAL A 90 -2.25 2.20 8.71
CA VAL A 90 -3.56 2.49 8.11
C VAL A 90 -3.37 3.37 6.86
N ALA A 91 -2.82 2.78 5.79
CA ALA A 91 -2.47 3.46 4.56
C ALA A 91 -3.66 3.49 3.58
N CYS A 92 -3.82 4.61 2.87
CA CYS A 92 -4.70 4.71 1.70
C CYS A 92 -4.01 4.15 0.44
N THR A 93 -4.69 4.18 -0.69
CA THR A 93 -4.12 3.73 -1.98
C THR A 93 -2.86 4.51 -2.36
N GLN A 94 -2.79 5.82 -2.12
CA GLN A 94 -1.59 6.62 -2.36
C GLN A 94 -0.45 6.28 -1.39
N GLY A 95 -0.76 5.87 -0.16
CA GLY A 95 0.24 5.30 0.75
C GLY A 95 0.76 3.95 0.24
N GLY A 96 -0.11 3.14 -0.37
CA GLY A 96 0.26 1.93 -1.11
C GLY A 96 1.16 2.24 -2.30
N GLU A 97 0.84 3.28 -3.07
CA GLU A 97 1.66 3.77 -4.19
C GLU A 97 3.06 4.16 -3.72
N SER A 98 3.18 4.92 -2.62
CA SER A 98 4.48 5.29 -2.04
C SER A 98 5.29 4.06 -1.61
N MET A 99 4.66 3.07 -1.00
CA MET A 99 5.32 1.81 -0.59
C MET A 99 5.75 0.96 -1.81
N ALA A 100 4.91 0.86 -2.83
CA ALA A 100 5.24 0.19 -4.09
C ALA A 100 6.43 0.87 -4.78
N GLY A 101 6.43 2.22 -4.80
CA GLY A 101 7.51 3.02 -5.34
C GLY A 101 8.83 2.85 -4.60
N MET A 102 8.80 2.74 -3.28
CA MET A 102 9.99 2.42 -2.49
C MET A 102 10.57 1.06 -2.87
N LYS A 103 9.73 0.04 -2.98
CA LYS A 103 10.14 -1.30 -3.43
C LYS A 103 10.77 -1.24 -4.82
N ARG A 104 10.13 -0.56 -5.75
CA ARG A 104 10.65 -0.34 -7.11
C ARG A 104 12.00 0.39 -7.10
N ALA A 105 12.16 1.41 -6.26
CA ALA A 105 13.41 2.15 -6.13
C ALA A 105 14.56 1.30 -5.57
N VAL A 106 14.27 0.38 -4.65
CA VAL A 106 15.26 -0.62 -4.16
C VAL A 106 15.63 -1.59 -5.28
N GLU A 107 14.66 -2.15 -5.99
CA GLU A 107 14.89 -3.07 -7.12
C GLU A 107 15.75 -2.44 -8.22
N GLN A 108 15.58 -1.14 -8.45
CA GLN A 108 16.38 -0.37 -9.42
C GLN A 108 17.73 0.12 -8.88
N GLY A 109 18.08 -0.17 -7.62
CA GLY A 109 19.31 0.28 -6.98
C GLY A 109 19.38 1.79 -6.71
N ILE A 110 18.24 2.51 -6.81
CA ILE A 110 18.12 3.94 -6.46
C ILE A 110 18.27 4.11 -4.95
N VAL A 111 17.62 3.24 -4.18
CA VAL A 111 17.73 3.17 -2.73
C VAL A 111 18.61 1.98 -2.37
N LYS A 112 19.65 2.24 -1.56
CA LYS A 112 20.62 1.23 -1.13
C LYS A 112 20.19 0.58 0.19
N PRO A 113 20.71 -0.62 0.52
CA PRO A 113 20.34 -1.35 1.75
C PRO A 113 20.66 -0.61 3.06
N ASP A 114 21.61 0.31 3.04
CA ASP A 114 22.02 1.13 4.18
C ASP A 114 21.30 2.48 4.28
N GLU A 115 20.38 2.77 3.36
CA GLU A 115 19.60 4.00 3.35
C GLU A 115 18.22 3.77 4.02
N THR A 116 17.76 4.77 4.76
CA THR A 116 16.42 4.79 5.36
C THR A 116 15.47 5.55 4.44
N GLY A 117 14.36 4.92 4.06
CA GLY A 117 13.29 5.55 3.29
C GLY A 117 12.19 6.13 4.17
N ILE A 118 11.75 7.34 3.83
CA ILE A 118 10.56 7.96 4.41
C ILE A 118 9.46 7.92 3.35
N LEU A 119 8.32 7.29 3.69
CA LEU A 119 7.17 7.16 2.80
C LEU A 119 6.10 8.18 3.16
N ASP A 120 5.56 8.86 2.15
CA ASP A 120 4.39 9.71 2.34
C ASP A 120 3.11 8.87 2.33
N SER A 121 2.45 8.77 3.48
CA SER A 121 1.18 8.07 3.66
C SER A 121 0.00 9.02 3.72
N THR A 122 -0.19 9.85 2.74
CA THR A 122 -1.01 11.05 2.60
C THR A 122 -2.38 11.05 3.27
N ALA A 123 -3.15 9.95 3.22
CA ALA A 123 -4.52 9.89 3.72
C ALA A 123 -4.80 8.57 4.45
N HIS A 124 -5.92 8.54 5.15
CA HIS A 124 -6.40 7.36 5.86
C HIS A 124 -7.16 6.42 4.90
N MET A 125 -7.02 5.10 5.08
CA MET A 125 -7.65 4.08 4.22
C MET A 125 -9.19 4.21 4.13
N LEU A 126 -9.85 4.75 5.15
CA LEU A 126 -11.32 4.92 5.16
C LEU A 126 -11.82 5.81 4.01
N LYS A 127 -10.99 6.67 3.43
CA LYS A 127 -11.36 7.45 2.25
C LYS A 127 -11.47 6.59 0.98
N PHE A 128 -10.84 5.43 0.99
CA PHE A 128 -10.71 4.53 -0.16
C PHE A 128 -11.13 3.09 0.18
N LEU A 129 -12.03 2.96 1.17
CA LEU A 129 -12.48 1.66 1.69
C LEU A 129 -13.05 0.76 0.60
N SER A 130 -13.73 1.34 -0.40
CA SER A 130 -14.29 0.59 -1.53
C SER A 130 -13.24 -0.23 -2.31
N PHE A 131 -12.01 0.23 -2.41
CA PHE A 131 -10.94 -0.54 -3.05
C PHE A 131 -10.48 -1.73 -2.21
N GLN A 132 -10.45 -1.57 -0.88
CA GLN A 132 -10.21 -2.71 0.02
C GLN A 132 -11.34 -3.73 -0.06
N GLU A 133 -12.59 -3.28 -0.09
CA GLU A 133 -13.75 -4.17 -0.27
C GLU A 133 -13.67 -4.93 -1.61
N LYS A 134 -13.33 -4.24 -2.71
CA LYS A 134 -13.11 -4.88 -4.01
C LYS A 134 -11.98 -5.91 -3.96
N TYR A 135 -10.89 -5.60 -3.26
CA TYR A 135 -9.77 -6.53 -3.10
C TYR A 135 -10.19 -7.79 -2.32
N PHE A 136 -10.96 -7.63 -1.25
CA PHE A 136 -11.42 -8.76 -0.43
C PHE A 136 -12.47 -9.62 -1.12
N ASN A 137 -13.29 -9.02 -1.97
CA ASN A 137 -14.39 -9.68 -2.67
C ASN A 137 -14.05 -10.11 -4.11
N ASP A 138 -12.78 -9.99 -4.55
CA ASP A 138 -12.33 -10.28 -5.91
C ASP A 138 -13.18 -9.57 -6.98
N SER A 139 -13.56 -8.31 -6.73
CA SER A 139 -14.56 -7.58 -7.52
C SER A 139 -14.02 -6.33 -8.21
N PHE A 140 -12.71 -6.29 -8.50
CA PHE A 140 -12.15 -5.25 -9.35
C PHE A 140 -12.65 -5.37 -10.79
N GLU A 141 -13.00 -4.24 -11.38
CA GLU A 141 -13.28 -4.15 -12.82
C GLU A 141 -11.98 -4.40 -13.62
N PRO A 142 -12.06 -5.03 -14.79
CA PRO A 142 -10.87 -5.44 -15.58
C PRO A 142 -9.89 -4.31 -15.90
N GLU A 143 -10.38 -3.06 -16.03
CA GLU A 143 -9.57 -1.89 -16.35
C GLU A 143 -8.56 -1.53 -15.26
N PHE A 144 -8.76 -1.95 -14.02
CA PHE A 144 -7.80 -1.75 -12.93
C PHE A 144 -6.64 -2.75 -13.00
N ASN A 145 -6.81 -3.87 -13.69
CA ASN A 145 -5.79 -4.91 -13.80
C ASN A 145 -5.24 -5.37 -12.43
N VAL A 146 -6.13 -5.53 -11.43
CA VAL A 146 -5.82 -6.00 -10.09
C VAL A 146 -6.40 -7.38 -9.86
N ASN A 147 -5.53 -8.32 -9.51
CA ASN A 147 -5.89 -9.68 -9.14
C ASN A 147 -5.54 -9.90 -7.66
N PRO A 148 -6.52 -9.90 -6.76
CA PRO A 148 -6.27 -10.00 -5.32
C PRO A 148 -5.49 -11.25 -4.93
N ILE A 149 -4.54 -11.10 -4.02
CA ILE A 149 -3.74 -12.18 -3.45
C ILE A 149 -4.41 -12.63 -2.16
N GLU A 150 -4.78 -13.92 -2.06
CA GLU A 150 -5.51 -14.46 -0.93
C GLU A 150 -4.79 -14.24 0.41
N ASP A 151 -3.48 -14.46 0.44
CA ASP A 151 -2.66 -14.26 1.63
C ASP A 151 -2.64 -12.82 2.17
N LEU A 152 -3.06 -11.85 1.36
CA LEU A 152 -3.15 -10.44 1.77
C LEU A 152 -4.54 -10.05 2.28
N LYS A 153 -5.54 -10.89 2.08
CA LYS A 153 -6.89 -10.66 2.60
C LYS A 153 -6.91 -10.91 4.11
N ASN A 154 -7.29 -9.89 4.85
CA ASN A 154 -7.29 -9.91 6.31
C ASN A 154 -8.73 -9.98 6.84
N PHE A 155 -9.41 -11.11 6.56
CA PHE A 155 -10.75 -11.32 7.06
C PHE A 155 -10.76 -11.55 8.58
N PRO A 156 -11.75 -11.01 9.30
CA PRO A 156 -11.96 -11.36 10.70
C PRO A 156 -12.26 -12.86 10.82
N GLN A 157 -11.57 -13.51 11.74
CA GLN A 157 -11.82 -14.93 12.05
C GLN A 157 -12.64 -15.04 13.33
N LEU A 158 -13.71 -15.82 13.28
CA LEU A 158 -14.46 -16.19 14.47
C LEU A 158 -13.73 -17.30 15.21
N VAL A 159 -13.18 -16.96 16.38
CA VAL A 159 -12.58 -17.97 17.27
C VAL A 159 -13.71 -18.65 18.04
N LYS A 160 -13.96 -19.91 17.75
CA LYS A 160 -14.97 -20.74 18.44
C LYS A 160 -14.47 -22.18 18.53
N PRO A 161 -13.80 -22.55 19.65
CA PRO A 161 -13.38 -23.91 19.86
C PRO A 161 -14.56 -24.90 19.82
N ASP A 162 -14.47 -25.96 19.03
CA ASP A 162 -15.54 -26.96 18.88
C ASP A 162 -15.97 -27.62 20.20
N THR A 163 -15.04 -27.68 21.14
CA THR A 163 -15.24 -28.28 22.46
C THR A 163 -15.86 -27.31 23.50
N LEU A 164 -16.19 -26.09 23.09
CA LEU A 164 -16.71 -25.07 24.00
C LEU A 164 -18.26 -25.17 24.10
N GLU A 165 -18.74 -25.64 25.23
CA GLU A 165 -20.17 -25.86 25.49
C GLU A 165 -20.91 -24.57 25.84
N LYS A 166 -20.23 -23.67 26.60
CA LYS A 166 -20.84 -22.44 27.10
C LYS A 166 -20.06 -21.22 26.63
N VAL A 167 -20.78 -20.21 26.14
CA VAL A 167 -20.25 -18.90 25.75
C VAL A 167 -20.94 -17.79 26.51
N PRO A 168 -20.26 -16.70 26.84
CA PRO A 168 -20.91 -15.54 27.44
C PRO A 168 -21.91 -14.93 26.45
N ALA A 169 -23.05 -14.48 26.98
CA ALA A 169 -24.08 -13.80 26.21
C ALA A 169 -24.45 -12.45 26.86
N PRO A 170 -24.99 -11.49 26.11
CA PRO A 170 -25.47 -10.23 26.69
C PRO A 170 -26.49 -10.49 27.80
N GLY A 171 -26.25 -9.92 28.98
CA GLY A 171 -27.10 -10.12 30.16
C GLY A 171 -26.94 -11.49 30.87
N ASN A 172 -26.11 -12.40 30.34
CA ASN A 172 -25.84 -13.71 30.93
C ASN A 172 -24.33 -14.00 30.92
N PRO A 173 -23.54 -13.35 31.78
CA PRO A 173 -22.10 -13.58 31.85
C PRO A 173 -21.80 -14.95 32.44
N LEU A 174 -20.69 -15.54 32.00
CA LEU A 174 -20.16 -16.75 32.64
C LEU A 174 -19.50 -16.38 33.96
N GLY A 175 -19.55 -17.32 34.92
CA GLY A 175 -18.89 -17.17 36.23
C GLY A 175 -18.22 -18.47 36.67
N GLY A 176 -17.35 -18.36 37.68
CA GLY A 176 -16.69 -19.49 38.31
C GLY A 176 -15.96 -20.40 37.31
N LYS A 177 -16.21 -21.69 37.39
CA LYS A 177 -15.56 -22.71 36.55
C LYS A 177 -15.88 -22.58 35.06
N ASP A 178 -17.09 -22.15 34.70
CA ASP A 178 -17.49 -21.97 33.29
C ASP A 178 -16.67 -20.85 32.64
N MET A 179 -16.38 -19.76 33.35
CA MET A 179 -15.52 -18.69 32.87
C MET A 179 -14.06 -19.14 32.73
N GLU A 180 -13.56 -19.90 33.69
CA GLU A 180 -12.18 -20.43 33.64
C GLU A 180 -12.01 -21.37 32.44
N GLU A 181 -12.97 -22.27 32.22
CA GLU A 181 -12.97 -23.16 31.06
C GLU A 181 -13.02 -22.40 29.75
N PHE A 182 -13.90 -21.39 29.65
CA PHE A 182 -14.01 -20.52 28.48
C PHE A 182 -12.66 -19.84 28.17
N VAL A 183 -12.04 -19.19 29.16
CA VAL A 183 -10.76 -18.49 28.97
C VAL A 183 -9.65 -19.46 28.53
N ASN A 184 -9.55 -20.64 29.15
CA ASN A 184 -8.52 -21.62 28.81
C ASN A 184 -8.67 -22.15 27.39
N LYS A 185 -9.89 -22.53 26.97
CA LYS A 185 -10.15 -23.06 25.62
C LYS A 185 -9.96 -21.99 24.55
N MET A 186 -10.45 -20.76 24.78
CA MET A 186 -10.28 -19.65 23.86
C MET A 186 -8.82 -19.25 23.70
N SER A 187 -8.07 -19.18 24.80
CA SER A 187 -6.65 -18.86 24.78
C SER A 187 -5.83 -19.92 24.04
N ALA A 188 -6.14 -21.19 24.24
CA ALA A 188 -5.48 -22.28 23.53
C ALA A 188 -5.74 -22.22 22.02
N GLU A 189 -7.00 -21.98 21.63
CA GLU A 189 -7.37 -21.86 20.22
C GLU A 189 -6.72 -20.65 19.54
N ILE A 190 -6.71 -19.49 20.21
CA ILE A 190 -6.03 -18.29 19.71
C ILE A 190 -4.53 -18.56 19.55
N ALA A 191 -3.90 -19.21 20.52
CA ALA A 191 -2.48 -19.57 20.44
C ALA A 191 -2.19 -20.52 19.27
N ASN A 192 -3.07 -21.48 19.03
CA ASN A 192 -2.98 -22.42 17.89
C ASN A 192 -3.09 -21.67 16.55
N ILE A 193 -4.11 -20.81 16.39
CA ILE A 193 -4.31 -19.99 15.18
C ILE A 193 -3.09 -19.10 14.89
N LEU A 194 -2.49 -18.53 15.94
CA LEU A 194 -1.33 -17.65 15.84
C LEU A 194 0.01 -18.38 15.77
N GLY A 195 0.04 -19.71 15.85
CA GLY A 195 1.26 -20.51 15.87
C GLY A 195 2.16 -20.20 17.09
N LEU A 196 1.57 -19.83 18.22
CA LEU A 196 2.31 -19.48 19.45
C LEU A 196 2.67 -20.76 20.23
N GLU A 197 3.96 -20.92 20.53
CA GLU A 197 4.42 -21.97 21.43
C GLU A 197 4.33 -21.52 22.89
N LYS A 198 3.94 -22.46 23.76
CA LYS A 198 3.92 -22.21 25.20
C LYS A 198 5.38 -22.12 25.69
N ARG A 199 5.77 -20.98 26.22
CA ARG A 199 7.09 -20.78 26.86
C ARG A 199 7.11 -21.36 28.26
#